data_1a2caf18941bd3b9d3f80cf12d54d742
#
_entry.id   1a2caf18941bd3b9d3f80cf12d54d742
#
_cell.length_a   1.000
_cell.length_b   1.000
_cell.length_c   1.000
_cell.angle_alpha   90.00
_cell.angle_beta   90.00
_cell.angle_gamma   90.00
#
_symmetry.space_group_name_H-M   'P 1'
#
loop_
_entity.id
_entity.type
_entity.pdbx_description
1 polymer ?
#
loop_
_entity_poly.entity_id
_entity_poly.type
_entity_poly.pdbx_seq_one_letter_code
_entity_poly.pdbx_strand_id
1 'polypeptide(L)'
;MRLSDFDYELPDELIAQYPAEQRSHSRMLHVDGASGEIADRQFLDFPSLLRAGDLLVFNNTRVMAARLHGQKATGGKVEILIERILEPTRCLAHVRASKSPKVGSTLLVEDAKITMVARHDNLFELQLESAGDFYQLMESHGHMPLPPYIDRDDGADDEERYQTVFAKEMGAVAAPTAGLHFDDAMLQSLTDMGVEQAEVTLHVGAGTFQPVKTENLDEHIMHSEWLSVSDETVEKIKACKAGGGRVVAVGTTSVRSLETAAKDGELKPYQGDTRLFIRPGYQFQVVDLLLTNFHLPQSTLLMLVSAFAGYENIMRAYRHAVEQRYRFFSYGDAMLLERGAK
;
A
#
# COMPACT_ATOMS: atom_id res chain seq x y z
N MET A 1 -4.58 -9.23 -22.20
CA MET A 1 -5.33 -8.04 -21.70
C MET A 1 -4.43 -6.82 -21.86
N ARG A 2 -5.02 -5.69 -22.12
CA ARG A 2 -4.34 -4.40 -22.30
C ARG A 2 -4.58 -3.50 -21.10
N LEU A 3 -3.80 -2.46 -20.96
CA LEU A 3 -3.97 -1.44 -19.92
C LEU A 3 -5.37 -0.81 -20.00
N SER A 4 -5.81 -0.48 -21.21
CA SER A 4 -7.14 0.09 -21.50
C SER A 4 -8.32 -0.80 -21.11
N ASP A 5 -8.14 -2.11 -20.94
CA ASP A 5 -9.19 -3.00 -20.44
C ASP A 5 -9.55 -2.72 -18.97
N PHE A 6 -8.63 -2.07 -18.21
CA PHE A 6 -8.79 -1.75 -16.80
C PHE A 6 -9.14 -0.26 -16.58
N ASP A 7 -9.88 0.32 -17.51
CA ASP A 7 -10.31 1.70 -17.44
C ASP A 7 -11.76 1.83 -16.98
N TYR A 8 -12.05 2.87 -16.23
CA TYR A 8 -13.39 3.28 -15.84
C TYR A 8 -13.41 4.80 -15.59
N GLU A 9 -14.57 5.41 -15.74
CA GLU A 9 -14.74 6.82 -15.46
C GLU A 9 -14.79 7.06 -13.95
N LEU A 10 -13.84 7.84 -13.42
CA LEU A 10 -13.78 8.23 -12.01
C LEU A 10 -13.86 9.75 -11.90
N PRO A 11 -14.97 10.31 -11.39
CA PRO A 11 -15.07 11.73 -11.09
C PRO A 11 -14.08 12.16 -10.00
N ASP A 12 -13.36 13.25 -10.21
CA ASP A 12 -12.33 13.75 -9.29
C ASP A 12 -12.88 14.02 -7.88
N GLU A 13 -14.16 14.45 -7.77
CA GLU A 13 -14.81 14.72 -6.49
C GLU A 13 -15.03 13.46 -5.63
N LEU A 14 -14.89 12.26 -6.18
CA LEU A 14 -14.97 11.01 -5.42
C LEU A 14 -13.61 10.63 -4.81
N ILE A 15 -12.52 11.27 -5.19
CA ILE A 15 -11.19 11.04 -4.62
C ILE A 15 -11.12 11.70 -3.25
N ALA A 16 -11.02 10.88 -2.19
CA ALA A 16 -11.02 11.38 -0.81
C ALA A 16 -9.76 12.18 -0.49
N GLN A 17 -9.92 13.45 -0.16
CA GLN A 17 -8.82 14.35 0.23
C GLN A 17 -8.51 14.29 1.74
N TYR A 18 -9.47 13.86 2.55
CA TYR A 18 -9.37 13.74 4.00
C TYR A 18 -9.90 12.39 4.48
N PRO A 19 -9.35 11.84 5.57
CA PRO A 19 -9.89 10.62 6.17
C PRO A 19 -11.31 10.84 6.70
N ALA A 20 -12.05 9.75 6.90
CA ALA A 20 -13.31 9.79 7.65
C ALA A 20 -13.03 10.25 9.09
N GLU A 21 -13.99 10.86 9.75
CA GLU A 21 -13.84 11.35 11.13
C GLU A 21 -13.40 10.23 12.09
N GLN A 22 -14.03 9.06 11.96
CA GLN A 22 -13.63 7.84 12.66
C GLN A 22 -13.15 6.79 11.65
N ARG A 23 -12.09 6.04 12.00
CA ARG A 23 -11.48 5.05 11.09
C ARG A 23 -12.47 3.98 10.62
N SER A 24 -13.27 3.44 11.55
CA SER A 24 -14.21 2.34 11.32
C SER A 24 -15.56 2.76 10.70
N HIS A 25 -15.77 4.06 10.45
CA HIS A 25 -17.04 4.60 9.93
C HIS A 25 -17.05 4.78 8.41
N SER A 26 -16.12 4.23 7.67
CA SER A 26 -16.17 4.19 6.21
C SER A 26 -17.28 3.25 5.72
N ARG A 27 -17.73 3.48 4.48
CA ARG A 27 -18.57 2.50 3.77
C ARG A 27 -17.70 1.31 3.34
N MET A 28 -18.34 0.19 3.10
CA MET A 28 -17.69 -1.01 2.58
C MET A 28 -18.56 -1.64 1.50
N LEU A 29 -17.96 -1.96 0.35
CA LEU A 29 -18.59 -2.73 -0.71
C LEU A 29 -18.17 -4.19 -0.59
N HIS A 30 -19.10 -5.08 -0.34
CA HIS A 30 -18.86 -6.52 -0.32
C HIS A 30 -19.14 -7.11 -1.69
N VAL A 31 -18.19 -7.86 -2.25
CA VAL A 31 -18.29 -8.51 -3.55
C VAL A 31 -18.00 -9.99 -3.39
N ASP A 32 -19.00 -10.82 -3.62
CA ASP A 32 -18.83 -12.27 -3.76
C ASP A 32 -18.29 -12.59 -5.16
N GLY A 33 -17.04 -13.00 -5.22
CA GLY A 33 -16.37 -13.30 -6.50
C GLY A 33 -16.92 -14.53 -7.23
N ALA A 34 -17.58 -15.45 -6.53
CA ALA A 34 -18.15 -16.66 -7.12
C ALA A 34 -19.51 -16.40 -7.78
N SER A 35 -20.42 -15.71 -7.08
CA SER A 35 -21.75 -15.36 -7.58
C SER A 35 -21.77 -14.04 -8.36
N GLY A 36 -20.82 -13.16 -8.06
CA GLY A 36 -20.79 -11.79 -8.52
C GLY A 36 -21.79 -10.89 -7.79
N GLU A 37 -22.38 -11.31 -6.69
CA GLU A 37 -23.26 -10.48 -5.87
C GLU A 37 -22.48 -9.30 -5.27
N ILE A 38 -23.13 -8.13 -5.23
CA ILE A 38 -22.59 -6.89 -4.68
C ILE A 38 -23.54 -6.41 -3.60
N ALA A 39 -23.02 -6.11 -2.40
CA ALA A 39 -23.79 -5.61 -1.27
C ALA A 39 -23.12 -4.37 -0.65
N ASP A 40 -23.90 -3.27 -0.55
CA ASP A 40 -23.51 -2.07 0.18
C ASP A 40 -23.57 -2.33 1.69
N ARG A 41 -22.47 -1.99 2.40
CA ARG A 41 -22.26 -2.21 3.82
C ARG A 41 -21.59 -1.00 4.47
N GLN A 42 -21.51 -1.01 5.80
CA GLN A 42 -20.58 -0.18 6.56
C GLN A 42 -19.38 -1.02 6.98
N PHE A 43 -18.22 -0.41 7.16
CA PHE A 43 -17.05 -1.15 7.66
C PHE A 43 -17.30 -1.73 9.06
N LEU A 44 -18.16 -1.12 9.86
CA LEU A 44 -18.63 -1.66 11.14
C LEU A 44 -19.32 -3.03 11.01
N ASP A 45 -19.82 -3.40 9.83
CA ASP A 45 -20.42 -4.71 9.57
C ASP A 45 -19.35 -5.79 9.29
N PHE A 46 -18.08 -5.41 9.09
CA PHE A 46 -16.99 -6.32 8.72
C PHE A 46 -16.87 -7.54 9.65
N PRO A 47 -16.97 -7.42 10.99
CA PRO A 47 -16.95 -8.59 11.87
C PRO A 47 -18.05 -9.62 11.55
N SER A 48 -19.23 -9.17 11.11
CA SER A 48 -20.35 -10.08 10.77
C SER A 48 -20.09 -10.97 9.55
N LEU A 49 -19.11 -10.64 8.74
CA LEU A 49 -18.69 -11.38 7.54
C LEU A 49 -17.55 -12.37 7.81
N LEU A 50 -17.00 -12.33 9.04
CA LEU A 50 -15.95 -13.22 9.52
C LEU A 50 -16.50 -14.25 10.51
N ARG A 51 -15.69 -15.25 10.81
CA ARG A 51 -16.02 -16.31 11.76
C ARG A 51 -14.81 -16.68 12.62
N ALA A 52 -15.07 -17.26 13.78
CA ALA A 52 -14.00 -17.81 14.63
C ALA A 52 -13.11 -18.76 13.83
N GLY A 53 -11.80 -18.64 14.01
CA GLY A 53 -10.80 -19.40 13.29
C GLY A 53 -10.35 -18.76 11.95
N ASP A 54 -10.96 -17.67 11.49
CA ASP A 54 -10.41 -16.84 10.41
C ASP A 54 -9.15 -16.13 10.90
N LEU A 55 -8.22 -15.83 9.99
CA LEU A 55 -6.95 -15.16 10.28
C LEU A 55 -6.83 -13.90 9.45
N LEU A 56 -6.76 -12.74 10.10
CA LEU A 56 -6.42 -11.46 9.47
C LEU A 56 -4.91 -11.32 9.36
N VAL A 57 -4.42 -10.95 8.17
CA VAL A 57 -3.00 -10.69 7.93
C VAL A 57 -2.82 -9.23 7.56
N PHE A 58 -2.14 -8.49 8.43
CA PHE A 58 -1.87 -7.06 8.32
C PHE A 58 -0.45 -6.79 7.81
N ASN A 59 -0.28 -5.67 7.12
CA ASN A 59 1.05 -5.11 6.84
C ASN A 59 1.39 -4.12 7.96
N ASN A 60 2.37 -4.45 8.79
CA ASN A 60 2.78 -3.66 9.96
C ASN A 60 3.81 -2.57 9.65
N THR A 61 4.02 -2.28 8.37
CA THR A 61 4.96 -1.22 7.99
C THR A 61 4.53 0.14 8.55
N ARG A 62 5.53 0.95 8.95
CA ARG A 62 5.35 2.32 9.43
C ARG A 62 5.84 3.31 8.37
N VAL A 63 5.01 4.29 8.06
CA VAL A 63 5.36 5.37 7.12
C VAL A 63 6.35 6.31 7.78
N MET A 64 7.41 6.66 7.04
CA MET A 64 8.38 7.68 7.43
C MET A 64 7.90 9.06 6.95
N ALA A 65 8.25 10.12 7.67
CA ALA A 65 8.11 11.49 7.20
C ALA A 65 9.14 11.79 6.09
N ALA A 66 9.06 11.01 5.01
CA ALA A 66 10.11 10.82 4.01
C ALA A 66 10.25 11.96 3.00
N ARG A 67 9.34 12.94 3.02
CA ARG A 67 9.40 14.11 2.12
C ARG A 67 10.17 15.24 2.78
N LEU A 68 11.25 15.68 2.14
CA LEU A 68 12.10 16.78 2.59
C LEU A 68 12.06 17.89 1.55
N HIS A 69 11.92 19.12 2.01
CA HIS A 69 12.03 20.32 1.20
C HIS A 69 13.40 20.96 1.40
N GLY A 70 14.03 21.36 0.29
CA GLY A 70 15.36 21.92 0.35
C GLY A 70 15.71 22.76 -0.88
N GLN A 71 16.99 23.03 -1.03
CA GLN A 71 17.48 23.81 -2.17
C GLN A 71 18.82 23.25 -2.68
N LYS A 72 19.11 23.51 -3.94
CA LYS A 72 20.45 23.30 -4.49
C LYS A 72 21.40 24.36 -3.95
N ALA A 73 22.70 24.08 -3.93
CA ALA A 73 23.72 25.09 -3.59
C ALA A 73 23.61 26.37 -4.47
N THR A 74 22.95 26.28 -5.63
CA THR A 74 22.66 27.41 -6.54
C THR A 74 21.35 28.14 -6.22
N GLY A 75 20.65 27.80 -5.13
CA GLY A 75 19.40 28.43 -4.68
C GLY A 75 18.11 27.89 -5.29
N GLY A 76 18.17 26.95 -6.24
CA GLY A 76 16.96 26.35 -6.80
C GLY A 76 16.27 25.38 -5.84
N LYS A 77 14.96 25.49 -5.66
CA LYS A 77 14.16 24.59 -4.80
C LYS A 77 14.26 23.14 -5.27
N VAL A 78 14.30 22.22 -4.29
CA VAL A 78 14.22 20.79 -4.50
C VAL A 78 13.24 20.16 -3.51
N GLU A 79 12.57 19.12 -3.97
CA GLU A 79 11.82 18.18 -3.14
C GLU A 79 12.55 16.83 -3.21
N ILE A 80 12.83 16.25 -2.06
CA ILE A 80 13.46 14.93 -1.92
C ILE A 80 12.43 14.02 -1.27
N LEU A 81 12.11 12.90 -1.91
CA LEU A 81 11.28 11.85 -1.33
C LEU A 81 12.16 10.62 -1.14
N ILE A 82 12.53 10.34 0.11
CA ILE A 82 13.37 9.20 0.45
C ILE A 82 12.56 7.92 0.21
N GLU A 83 13.07 7.07 -0.69
CA GLU A 83 12.44 5.81 -1.07
C GLU A 83 12.92 4.64 -0.20
N ARG A 84 14.22 4.59 0.11
CA ARG A 84 14.83 3.51 0.89
C ARG A 84 16.10 4.00 1.57
N ILE A 85 16.24 3.71 2.85
CA ILE A 85 17.49 3.89 3.59
C ILE A 85 18.39 2.68 3.30
N LEU A 86 19.60 2.93 2.79
CA LEU A 86 20.62 1.91 2.54
C LEU A 86 21.52 1.74 3.76
N GLU A 87 21.95 2.87 4.32
CA GLU A 87 22.76 3.02 5.52
C GLU A 87 22.28 4.27 6.27
N PRO A 88 22.58 4.46 7.56
CA PRO A 88 22.08 5.62 8.30
C PRO A 88 22.32 6.97 7.60
N THR A 89 23.45 7.13 6.90
CA THR A 89 23.81 8.34 6.17
C THR A 89 23.64 8.22 4.65
N ARG A 90 23.00 7.16 4.15
CA ARG A 90 22.89 6.86 2.73
C ARG A 90 21.51 6.39 2.36
N CYS A 91 20.91 6.96 1.32
CA CYS A 91 19.56 6.59 0.91
C CYS A 91 19.38 6.61 -0.62
N LEU A 92 18.35 5.93 -1.09
CA LEU A 92 17.76 6.12 -2.41
C LEU A 92 16.56 7.05 -2.28
N ALA A 93 16.44 8.01 -3.19
CA ALA A 93 15.37 9.00 -3.18
C ALA A 93 14.93 9.42 -4.58
N HIS A 94 13.68 9.83 -4.70
CA HIS A 94 13.25 10.67 -5.83
C HIS A 94 13.65 12.11 -5.53
N VAL A 95 14.17 12.82 -6.54
CA VAL A 95 14.52 14.24 -6.41
C VAL A 95 13.82 15.03 -7.50
N ARG A 96 12.89 15.89 -7.10
CA ARG A 96 12.16 16.79 -7.98
C ARG A 96 12.77 18.19 -7.90
N ALA A 97 13.12 18.74 -9.05
CA ALA A 97 13.65 20.08 -9.19
C ALA A 97 13.41 20.60 -10.63
N SER A 98 13.43 21.90 -10.83
CA SER A 98 13.28 22.53 -12.18
C SER A 98 14.31 22.02 -13.19
N LYS A 99 15.53 21.78 -12.73
CA LYS A 99 16.59 21.06 -13.47
C LYS A 99 17.12 19.96 -12.58
N SER A 100 17.13 18.72 -13.08
CA SER A 100 17.64 17.56 -12.32
C SER A 100 19.08 17.82 -11.85
N PRO A 101 19.39 17.58 -10.58
CA PRO A 101 20.75 17.69 -10.07
C PRO A 101 21.65 16.63 -10.73
N LYS A 102 22.95 16.94 -10.85
CA LYS A 102 23.96 16.02 -11.40
C LYS A 102 24.68 15.30 -10.26
N VAL A 103 25.29 14.16 -10.55
CA VAL A 103 26.22 13.50 -9.63
C VAL A 103 27.29 14.49 -9.17
N GLY A 104 27.58 14.51 -7.86
CA GLY A 104 28.46 15.48 -7.22
C GLY A 104 27.78 16.80 -6.82
N SER A 105 26.48 16.99 -7.18
CA SER A 105 25.74 18.18 -6.71
C SER A 105 25.45 18.10 -5.23
N THR A 106 25.48 19.26 -4.58
CA THR A 106 25.07 19.43 -3.18
C THR A 106 23.64 19.95 -3.11
N LEU A 107 22.84 19.31 -2.28
CA LEU A 107 21.50 19.72 -1.86
C LEU A 107 21.58 20.13 -0.38
N LEU A 108 20.79 21.11 0.00
CA LEU A 108 20.67 21.60 1.36
C LEU A 108 19.24 21.42 1.84
N VAL A 109 19.08 20.79 3.00
CA VAL A 109 17.81 20.70 3.73
C VAL A 109 18.09 21.34 5.09
N GLU A 110 17.56 22.55 5.29
CA GLU A 110 17.98 23.40 6.39
C GLU A 110 19.54 23.48 6.47
N ASP A 111 20.13 23.11 7.59
CA ASP A 111 21.59 23.08 7.77
C ASP A 111 22.25 21.78 7.29
N ALA A 112 21.45 20.79 6.92
CA ALA A 112 21.97 19.49 6.47
C ALA A 112 22.47 19.55 5.02
N LYS A 113 23.69 19.10 4.81
CA LYS A 113 24.34 19.00 3.50
C LYS A 113 24.23 17.56 2.97
N ILE A 114 23.65 17.41 1.79
CA ILE A 114 23.43 16.12 1.13
C ILE A 114 24.13 16.16 -0.24
N THR A 115 24.94 15.15 -0.52
CA THR A 115 25.62 15.00 -1.81
C THR A 115 24.92 13.92 -2.64
N MET A 116 24.65 14.20 -3.90
CA MET A 116 24.18 13.21 -4.85
C MET A 116 25.37 12.38 -5.38
N VAL A 117 25.42 11.09 -4.98
CA VAL A 117 26.58 10.23 -5.27
C VAL A 117 26.40 9.34 -6.48
N ALA A 118 25.16 8.93 -6.79
CA ALA A 118 24.87 8.11 -7.96
C ALA A 118 23.42 8.32 -8.45
N ARG A 119 23.13 7.76 -9.64
CA ARG A 119 21.77 7.69 -10.17
C ARG A 119 21.49 6.26 -10.64
N HIS A 120 20.34 5.72 -10.21
CA HIS A 120 19.85 4.39 -10.54
C HIS A 120 18.46 4.53 -11.18
N ASP A 121 18.37 4.49 -12.49
CA ASP A 121 17.14 4.75 -13.26
C ASP A 121 16.46 6.06 -12.85
N ASN A 122 15.35 5.97 -12.12
CA ASN A 122 14.57 7.12 -11.64
C ASN A 122 14.94 7.56 -10.21
N LEU A 123 15.81 6.82 -9.52
CA LEU A 123 16.24 7.10 -8.15
C LEU A 123 17.62 7.72 -8.13
N PHE A 124 17.82 8.57 -7.14
CA PHE A 124 19.11 9.19 -6.83
C PHE A 124 19.65 8.60 -5.53
N GLU A 125 20.90 8.21 -5.55
CA GLU A 125 21.60 7.81 -4.34
C GLU A 125 22.21 9.05 -3.70
N LEU A 126 21.82 9.28 -2.43
CA LEU A 126 22.16 10.47 -1.68
C LEU A 126 23.00 10.08 -0.47
N GLN A 127 24.03 10.91 -0.17
CA GLN A 127 24.89 10.80 0.99
C GLN A 127 24.72 12.02 1.88
N LEU A 128 24.37 11.82 3.14
CA LEU A 128 24.35 12.88 4.15
C LEU A 128 25.78 13.16 4.61
N GLU A 129 26.23 14.41 4.49
CA GLU A 129 27.58 14.86 4.86
C GLU A 129 27.62 15.51 6.25
N SER A 130 26.46 15.94 6.76
CA SER A 130 26.32 16.55 8.07
C SER A 130 26.30 15.50 9.19
N ALA A 131 26.48 15.92 10.45
CA ALA A 131 26.31 15.05 11.60
C ALA A 131 24.87 14.51 11.69
N GLY A 132 24.73 13.29 12.21
CA GLY A 132 23.45 12.62 12.33
C GLY A 132 23.20 11.62 11.19
N ASP A 133 21.94 11.25 11.02
CA ASP A 133 21.49 10.30 10.02
C ASP A 133 20.18 10.76 9.33
N PHE A 134 19.77 10.03 8.29
CA PHE A 134 18.54 10.37 7.56
C PHE A 134 17.28 10.20 8.42
N TYR A 135 17.28 9.32 9.43
CA TYR A 135 16.12 9.17 10.31
C TYR A 135 15.93 10.42 11.17
N GLN A 136 17.01 10.95 11.76
CA GLN A 136 17.00 12.20 12.53
C GLN A 136 16.60 13.40 11.65
N LEU A 137 17.09 13.43 10.41
CA LEU A 137 16.74 14.48 9.46
C LEU A 137 15.26 14.45 9.11
N MET A 138 14.68 13.26 8.87
CA MET A 138 13.26 13.09 8.62
C MET A 138 12.41 13.41 9.85
N GLU A 139 12.85 13.03 11.04
CA GLU A 139 12.14 13.34 12.29
C GLU A 139 12.05 14.85 12.55
N SER A 140 13.12 15.58 12.22
CA SER A 140 13.22 17.03 12.50
C SER A 140 12.58 17.90 11.40
N HIS A 141 12.64 17.49 10.14
CA HIS A 141 12.33 18.32 8.96
C HIS A 141 11.50 17.60 7.90
N GLY A 142 11.09 16.37 8.18
CA GLY A 142 10.30 15.57 7.25
C GLY A 142 8.83 15.93 7.28
N HIS A 143 8.19 15.67 6.15
CA HIS A 143 6.75 15.79 5.94
C HIS A 143 6.17 14.43 5.57
N MET A 144 4.90 14.19 5.94
CA MET A 144 4.20 12.97 5.55
C MET A 144 4.10 12.91 4.02
N PRO A 145 4.54 11.80 3.41
CA PRO A 145 4.57 11.67 1.96
C PRO A 145 3.19 11.32 1.40
N LEU A 146 2.22 12.22 1.57
CA LEU A 146 0.87 12.02 1.04
C LEU A 146 0.93 11.74 -0.47
N PRO A 147 0.08 10.83 -0.97
CA PRO A 147 0.00 10.51 -2.39
C PRO A 147 -0.32 11.72 -3.27
N PRO A 148 0.11 11.73 -4.55
CA PRO A 148 -0.04 12.90 -5.43
C PRO A 148 -1.50 13.24 -5.80
N TYR A 149 -2.46 12.36 -5.55
CA TYR A 149 -3.89 12.61 -5.76
C TYR A 149 -4.56 13.30 -4.54
N ILE A 150 -3.84 13.44 -3.43
CA ILE A 150 -4.23 14.31 -2.31
C ILE A 150 -3.63 15.68 -2.61
N ASP A 151 -4.45 16.59 -3.15
CA ASP A 151 -4.03 17.90 -3.62
C ASP A 151 -4.08 18.94 -2.50
N ARG A 152 -3.31 18.68 -1.44
CA ARG A 152 -3.09 19.57 -0.31
C ARG A 152 -1.76 19.25 0.38
N ASP A 153 -1.25 20.20 1.14
CA ASP A 153 -0.12 19.95 2.04
C ASP A 153 -0.53 18.99 3.17
N ASP A 154 0.45 18.28 3.72
CA ASP A 154 0.25 17.48 4.91
C ASP A 154 -0.02 18.37 6.12
N GLY A 155 -0.87 17.90 7.03
CA GLY A 155 -1.20 18.55 8.29
C GLY A 155 -0.83 17.69 9.48
N ALA A 156 -0.89 18.25 10.68
CA ALA A 156 -0.59 17.53 11.93
C ALA A 156 -1.42 16.23 12.08
N ASP A 157 -2.67 16.24 11.61
CA ASP A 157 -3.52 15.05 11.67
C ASP A 157 -3.03 13.90 10.78
N ASP A 158 -2.30 14.20 9.69
CA ASP A 158 -1.82 13.16 8.78
C ASP A 158 -0.69 12.31 9.40
N GLU A 159 0.05 12.83 10.36
CA GLU A 159 1.08 12.08 11.09
C GLU A 159 0.48 10.86 11.79
N GLU A 160 -0.74 11.00 12.34
CA GLU A 160 -1.50 9.93 12.97
C GLU A 160 -2.41 9.20 11.97
N ARG A 161 -3.14 9.96 11.13
CA ARG A 161 -4.21 9.40 10.30
C ARG A 161 -3.70 8.69 9.05
N TYR A 162 -2.49 9.02 8.54
CA TYR A 162 -1.81 8.30 7.46
C TYR A 162 -0.88 7.20 8.00
N GLN A 163 -1.25 6.64 9.17
CA GLN A 163 -0.60 5.53 9.85
C GLN A 163 -1.65 4.53 10.32
N THR A 164 -1.36 3.22 10.25
CA THR A 164 -2.22 2.20 10.85
C THR A 164 -1.98 2.13 12.36
N VAL A 165 -2.99 1.72 13.14
CA VAL A 165 -2.87 1.55 14.60
C VAL A 165 -1.88 0.43 15.00
N PHE A 166 -1.54 -0.45 14.06
CA PHE A 166 -0.58 -1.54 14.24
C PHE A 166 0.76 -1.32 13.51
N ALA A 167 1.06 -0.09 13.08
CA ALA A 167 2.33 0.24 12.42
C ALA A 167 3.52 0.11 13.38
N LYS A 168 4.52 -0.72 12.99
CA LYS A 168 5.72 -1.02 13.80
C LYS A 168 7.01 -0.81 13.02
N GLU A 169 7.17 -1.48 11.89
CA GLU A 169 8.41 -1.58 11.13
C GLU A 169 8.59 -0.37 10.21
N MET A 170 9.48 0.54 10.58
CA MET A 170 9.75 1.78 9.82
C MET A 170 10.42 1.47 8.48
N GLY A 171 9.96 2.12 7.40
CA GLY A 171 10.59 1.96 6.08
C GLY A 171 9.68 2.26 4.89
N ALA A 172 8.39 2.48 5.08
CA ALA A 172 7.47 2.80 3.99
C ALA A 172 7.41 4.30 3.70
N VAL A 173 7.12 4.63 2.43
CA VAL A 173 6.78 5.99 1.98
C VAL A 173 5.29 6.13 1.63
N ALA A 174 4.53 5.05 1.76
CA ALA A 174 3.07 5.08 1.64
C ALA A 174 2.45 4.12 2.67
N ALA A 175 1.29 4.49 3.20
CA ALA A 175 0.56 3.67 4.15
C ALA A 175 -0.06 2.43 3.48
N PRO A 176 -0.16 1.28 4.17
CA PRO A 176 -1.00 0.17 3.75
C PRO A 176 -2.47 0.52 4.02
N THR A 177 -3.09 1.26 3.08
CA THR A 177 -4.28 2.08 3.30
C THR A 177 -5.53 1.31 3.72
N ALA A 178 -5.67 0.02 3.37
CA ALA A 178 -6.74 -0.82 3.87
C ALA A 178 -6.71 -1.00 5.40
N GLY A 179 -5.53 -0.91 5.99
CA GLY A 179 -5.36 -0.93 7.45
C GLY A 179 -5.83 0.33 8.16
N LEU A 180 -6.01 1.45 7.44
CA LEU A 180 -6.46 2.71 8.02
C LEU A 180 -7.92 2.68 8.51
N HIS A 181 -8.70 1.71 8.06
CA HIS A 181 -10.07 1.51 8.51
C HIS A 181 -10.19 0.92 9.93
N PHE A 182 -9.12 0.31 10.43
CA PHE A 182 -9.12 -0.31 11.75
C PHE A 182 -8.80 0.69 12.85
N ASP A 183 -9.52 0.56 13.94
CA ASP A 183 -9.20 1.12 15.24
C ASP A 183 -9.04 0.00 16.28
N ASP A 184 -8.56 0.34 17.47
CA ASP A 184 -8.30 -0.65 18.52
C ASP A 184 -9.58 -1.38 18.97
N ALA A 185 -10.72 -0.68 18.94
CA ALA A 185 -12.02 -1.26 19.31
C ALA A 185 -12.44 -2.36 18.31
N MET A 186 -12.26 -2.11 17.01
CA MET A 186 -12.52 -3.10 15.96
C MET A 186 -11.60 -4.32 16.11
N LEU A 187 -10.30 -4.10 16.32
CA LEU A 187 -9.33 -5.19 16.50
C LEU A 187 -9.66 -6.04 17.73
N GLN A 188 -10.05 -5.40 18.84
CA GLN A 188 -10.46 -6.12 20.06
C GLN A 188 -11.74 -6.93 19.82
N SER A 189 -12.75 -6.35 19.17
CA SER A 189 -14.01 -7.04 18.84
C SER A 189 -13.75 -8.31 17.99
N LEU A 190 -12.86 -8.24 17.01
CA LEU A 190 -12.48 -9.38 16.18
C LEU A 190 -11.75 -10.47 16.99
N THR A 191 -10.86 -10.06 17.89
CA THR A 191 -10.17 -10.98 18.80
C THR A 191 -11.16 -11.70 19.72
N ASP A 192 -12.12 -10.96 20.29
CA ASP A 192 -13.16 -11.53 21.18
C ASP A 192 -14.09 -12.53 20.45
N MET A 193 -14.23 -12.38 19.12
CA MET A 193 -14.94 -13.32 18.25
C MET A 193 -14.12 -14.58 17.91
N GLY A 194 -12.85 -14.65 18.29
CA GLY A 194 -11.95 -15.75 17.95
C GLY A 194 -11.36 -15.63 16.54
N VAL A 195 -11.30 -14.43 15.98
CA VAL A 195 -10.55 -14.13 14.76
C VAL A 195 -9.11 -13.83 15.14
N GLU A 196 -8.18 -14.61 14.58
CA GLU A 196 -6.75 -14.46 14.87
C GLU A 196 -6.11 -13.37 14.01
N GLN A 197 -4.93 -12.91 14.42
CA GLN A 197 -4.16 -11.87 13.74
C GLN A 197 -2.72 -12.32 13.50
N ALA A 198 -2.19 -11.97 12.33
CA ALA A 198 -0.79 -12.13 11.94
C ALA A 198 -0.30 -10.89 11.19
N GLU A 199 1.01 -10.74 11.14
CA GLU A 199 1.64 -9.58 10.53
C GLU A 199 2.61 -10.01 9.44
N VAL A 200 2.68 -9.22 8.38
CA VAL A 200 3.75 -9.20 7.40
C VAL A 200 4.33 -7.79 7.36
N THR A 201 5.55 -7.64 6.88
CA THR A 201 6.13 -6.32 6.59
C THR A 201 6.32 -6.21 5.08
N LEU A 202 5.76 -5.17 4.46
CA LEU A 202 6.11 -4.76 3.11
C LEU A 202 6.27 -3.24 3.13
N HIS A 203 7.47 -2.76 2.82
CA HIS A 203 7.71 -1.32 2.73
C HIS A 203 7.21 -0.82 1.38
N VAL A 204 6.08 -0.10 1.43
CA VAL A 204 5.44 0.45 0.24
C VAL A 204 6.26 1.61 -0.28
N GLY A 205 6.75 1.49 -1.51
CA GLY A 205 7.51 2.53 -2.19
C GLY A 205 6.63 3.54 -2.93
N ALA A 206 7.20 4.69 -3.29
CA ALA A 206 6.53 5.72 -4.09
C ALA A 206 6.14 5.23 -5.50
N GLY A 207 6.76 4.15 -5.95
CA GLY A 207 6.42 3.49 -7.21
C GLY A 207 4.96 3.05 -7.31
N THR A 208 4.30 2.80 -6.17
CA THR A 208 2.88 2.42 -6.14
C THR A 208 1.95 3.51 -6.70
N PHE A 209 2.41 4.76 -6.73
CA PHE A 209 1.66 5.89 -7.29
C PHE A 209 2.00 6.20 -8.75
N GLN A 210 2.94 5.47 -9.34
CA GLN A 210 3.33 5.70 -10.73
C GLN A 210 2.35 4.99 -11.67
N PRO A 211 1.87 5.69 -12.72
CA PRO A 211 1.00 5.06 -13.70
C PRO A 211 1.74 3.99 -14.49
N VAL A 212 1.02 2.96 -14.90
CA VAL A 212 1.52 1.97 -15.87
C VAL A 212 1.76 2.69 -17.21
N LYS A 213 2.94 2.50 -17.81
CA LYS A 213 3.37 3.26 -19.00
C LYS A 213 3.24 2.47 -20.30
N THR A 214 2.91 1.20 -20.22
CA THR A 214 2.84 0.30 -21.38
C THR A 214 1.42 -0.18 -21.58
N GLU A 215 0.91 -0.15 -22.82
CA GLU A 215 -0.40 -0.71 -23.15
C GLU A 215 -0.39 -2.24 -23.09
N ASN A 216 0.74 -2.85 -23.47
CA ASN A 216 0.95 -4.29 -23.33
C ASN A 216 1.42 -4.64 -21.91
N LEU A 217 0.56 -5.30 -21.14
CA LEU A 217 0.87 -5.65 -19.74
C LEU A 217 1.99 -6.67 -19.59
N ASP A 218 2.34 -7.42 -20.64
CA ASP A 218 3.48 -8.36 -20.61
C ASP A 218 4.83 -7.64 -20.56
N GLU A 219 4.86 -6.38 -20.98
CA GLU A 219 6.07 -5.53 -20.99
C GLU A 219 6.20 -4.69 -19.70
N HIS A 220 5.17 -4.72 -18.83
CA HIS A 220 5.21 -3.93 -17.60
C HIS A 220 6.19 -4.53 -16.58
N ILE A 221 7.08 -3.69 -16.09
CA ILE A 221 8.04 -4.05 -15.04
C ILE A 221 7.55 -3.45 -13.71
N MET A 222 7.17 -4.33 -12.78
CA MET A 222 6.79 -3.93 -11.42
C MET A 222 7.97 -3.34 -10.65
N HIS A 223 7.68 -2.32 -9.85
CA HIS A 223 8.63 -1.81 -8.87
C HIS A 223 9.03 -2.89 -7.88
N SER A 224 10.28 -2.83 -7.45
CA SER A 224 10.81 -3.70 -6.41
C SER A 224 10.44 -3.14 -5.05
N GLU A 225 9.79 -3.93 -4.21
CA GLU A 225 9.47 -3.58 -2.82
C GLU A 225 10.01 -4.67 -1.91
N TRP A 226 10.60 -4.25 -0.79
CA TRP A 226 11.11 -5.18 0.21
C TRP A 226 9.98 -5.67 1.11
N LEU A 227 9.97 -6.98 1.39
CA LEU A 227 9.01 -7.60 2.28
C LEU A 227 9.64 -8.66 3.19
N SER A 228 8.93 -8.94 4.28
CA SER A 228 9.23 -10.03 5.20
C SER A 228 7.94 -10.74 5.63
N VAL A 229 7.98 -12.07 5.57
CA VAL A 229 6.97 -12.98 6.13
C VAL A 229 7.70 -13.91 7.10
N SER A 230 7.38 -13.82 8.39
CA SER A 230 8.06 -14.58 9.45
C SER A 230 7.61 -16.04 9.53
N ASP A 231 8.41 -16.87 10.20
CA ASP A 231 8.04 -18.25 10.56
C ASP A 231 6.73 -18.29 11.36
N GLU A 232 6.56 -17.37 12.32
CA GLU A 232 5.34 -17.29 13.14
C GLU A 232 4.10 -17.05 12.26
N THR A 233 4.18 -16.11 11.31
CA THR A 233 3.07 -15.84 10.39
C THR A 233 2.76 -17.04 9.51
N VAL A 234 3.77 -17.74 9.01
CA VAL A 234 3.59 -18.96 8.22
C VAL A 234 2.88 -20.05 9.03
N GLU A 235 3.30 -20.28 10.28
CA GLU A 235 2.68 -21.29 11.14
C GLU A 235 1.24 -20.94 11.51
N LYS A 236 0.93 -19.68 11.80
CA LYS A 236 -0.46 -19.21 12.02
C LYS A 236 -1.35 -19.46 10.79
N ILE A 237 -0.85 -19.18 9.59
CA ILE A 237 -1.59 -19.40 8.34
C ILE A 237 -1.84 -20.91 8.13
N LYS A 238 -0.83 -21.76 8.34
CA LYS A 238 -0.98 -23.21 8.24
C LYS A 238 -2.00 -23.75 9.25
N ALA A 239 -1.93 -23.28 10.50
CA ALA A 239 -2.89 -23.66 11.55
C ALA A 239 -4.31 -23.21 11.21
N CYS A 240 -4.51 -21.98 10.77
CA CYS A 240 -5.79 -21.46 10.30
C CYS A 240 -6.39 -22.35 9.20
N LYS A 241 -5.63 -22.65 8.15
CA LYS A 241 -6.10 -23.49 7.04
C LYS A 241 -6.38 -24.93 7.47
N ALA A 242 -5.55 -25.50 8.34
CA ALA A 242 -5.77 -26.86 8.91
C ALA A 242 -7.05 -26.91 9.76
N GLY A 243 -7.40 -25.81 10.45
CA GLY A 243 -8.63 -25.65 11.21
C GLY A 243 -9.87 -25.35 10.35
N GLY A 244 -9.74 -25.22 9.03
CA GLY A 244 -10.82 -24.84 8.11
C GLY A 244 -11.18 -23.36 8.15
N GLY A 245 -10.33 -22.50 8.73
CA GLY A 245 -10.44 -21.05 8.71
C GLY A 245 -10.02 -20.45 7.38
N ARG A 246 -10.31 -19.16 7.19
CA ARG A 246 -9.98 -18.39 5.98
C ARG A 246 -8.86 -17.40 6.28
N VAL A 247 -7.95 -17.23 5.34
CA VAL A 247 -6.90 -16.21 5.38
C VAL A 247 -7.43 -14.94 4.73
N VAL A 248 -7.56 -13.89 5.52
CA VAL A 248 -8.07 -12.58 5.11
C VAL A 248 -6.90 -11.60 5.00
N ALA A 249 -6.49 -11.27 3.80
CA ALA A 249 -5.46 -10.26 3.60
C ALA A 249 -6.05 -8.85 3.77
N VAL A 250 -5.43 -8.05 4.61
CA VAL A 250 -5.75 -6.63 4.76
C VAL A 250 -4.78 -5.83 3.90
N GLY A 251 -5.29 -5.38 2.75
CA GLY A 251 -4.56 -4.65 1.72
C GLY A 251 -3.88 -5.54 0.67
N THR A 252 -3.70 -4.96 -0.50
CA THR A 252 -2.99 -5.57 -1.62
C THR A 252 -1.52 -5.86 -1.30
N THR A 253 -0.92 -5.12 -0.36
CA THR A 253 0.44 -5.36 0.15
C THR A 253 0.54 -6.68 0.90
N SER A 254 -0.45 -7.02 1.76
CA SER A 254 -0.51 -8.31 2.43
C SER A 254 -0.70 -9.45 1.43
N VAL A 255 -1.55 -9.27 0.41
CA VAL A 255 -1.68 -10.24 -0.69
C VAL A 255 -0.34 -10.49 -1.36
N ARG A 256 0.35 -9.43 -1.79
CA ARG A 256 1.62 -9.55 -2.51
C ARG A 256 2.71 -10.19 -1.65
N SER A 257 2.72 -9.92 -0.34
CA SER A 257 3.65 -10.55 0.60
C SER A 257 3.41 -12.05 0.70
N LEU A 258 2.17 -12.46 0.96
CA LEU A 258 1.81 -13.87 1.14
C LEU A 258 1.99 -14.67 -0.15
N GLU A 259 1.54 -14.14 -1.27
CA GLU A 259 1.66 -14.80 -2.57
C GLU A 259 3.13 -14.86 -3.07
N THR A 260 3.97 -13.87 -2.71
CA THR A 260 5.42 -13.96 -2.95
C THR A 260 6.05 -15.08 -2.12
N ALA A 261 5.68 -15.20 -0.84
CA ALA A 261 6.18 -16.24 0.05
C ALA A 261 5.72 -17.65 -0.33
N ALA A 262 4.65 -17.76 -1.15
CA ALA A 262 4.10 -19.03 -1.64
C ALA A 262 4.34 -19.28 -3.15
N LYS A 263 5.19 -18.47 -3.81
CA LYS A 263 5.39 -18.50 -5.27
C LYS A 263 5.81 -19.86 -5.83
N ASP A 264 6.48 -20.68 -5.02
CA ASP A 264 6.96 -22.00 -5.41
C ASP A 264 5.96 -23.13 -5.07
N GLY A 265 4.69 -22.77 -4.77
CA GLY A 265 3.60 -23.70 -4.48
C GLY A 265 3.48 -24.08 -3.01
N GLU A 266 4.38 -23.63 -2.14
CA GLU A 266 4.34 -23.84 -0.69
C GLU A 266 4.66 -22.56 0.05
N LEU A 267 3.82 -22.18 1.02
CA LEU A 267 4.08 -21.02 1.87
C LEU A 267 5.25 -21.28 2.80
N LYS A 268 6.28 -20.44 2.68
CA LYS A 268 7.51 -20.47 3.49
C LYS A 268 7.86 -19.08 4.00
N PRO A 269 8.62 -18.97 5.11
CA PRO A 269 9.20 -17.70 5.51
C PRO A 269 9.97 -17.08 4.35
N TYR A 270 9.85 -15.76 4.22
CA TYR A 270 10.48 -15.03 3.13
C TYR A 270 10.97 -13.66 3.61
N GLN A 271 12.16 -13.29 3.18
CA GLN A 271 12.69 -11.95 3.35
C GLN A 271 13.45 -11.54 2.09
N GLY A 272 13.08 -10.41 1.52
CA GLY A 272 13.72 -9.90 0.31
C GLY A 272 12.81 -9.04 -0.55
N ASP A 273 13.29 -8.71 -1.73
CA ASP A 273 12.55 -7.89 -2.68
C ASP A 273 11.54 -8.72 -3.48
N THR A 274 10.40 -8.11 -3.81
CA THR A 274 9.40 -8.68 -4.71
C THR A 274 9.10 -7.75 -5.88
N ARG A 275 8.88 -8.35 -7.05
CA ARG A 275 8.31 -7.69 -8.25
C ARG A 275 7.06 -8.42 -8.70
N LEU A 276 6.38 -9.12 -7.80
CA LEU A 276 5.19 -9.90 -8.13
C LEU A 276 4.12 -9.00 -8.73
N PHE A 277 3.77 -9.28 -9.98
CA PHE A 277 2.69 -8.63 -10.72
C PHE A 277 1.49 -9.58 -10.81
N ILE A 278 0.45 -9.32 -10.02
CA ILE A 278 -0.79 -10.10 -10.02
C ILE A 278 -1.78 -9.45 -10.98
N ARG A 279 -2.27 -10.25 -11.93
CA ARG A 279 -3.25 -9.86 -12.94
C ARG A 279 -4.18 -11.03 -13.27
N PRO A 280 -5.30 -10.84 -13.97
CA PRO A 280 -6.21 -11.92 -14.32
C PRO A 280 -5.49 -13.13 -14.93
N GLY A 281 -5.81 -14.31 -14.41
CA GLY A 281 -5.13 -15.58 -14.71
C GLY A 281 -4.13 -16.01 -13.61
N TYR A 282 -3.81 -15.15 -12.64
CA TYR A 282 -2.99 -15.53 -11.48
C TYR A 282 -3.74 -16.52 -10.59
N GLN A 283 -3.02 -17.54 -10.10
CA GLN A 283 -3.56 -18.57 -9.21
C GLN A 283 -3.12 -18.29 -7.76
N PHE A 284 -4.03 -17.73 -6.97
CA PHE A 284 -3.77 -17.46 -5.55
C PHE A 284 -3.57 -18.74 -4.76
N GLN A 285 -2.52 -18.78 -3.95
CA GLN A 285 -2.13 -19.95 -3.13
C GLN A 285 -2.60 -19.83 -1.68
N VAL A 286 -2.60 -18.63 -1.14
CA VAL A 286 -2.74 -18.39 0.31
C VAL A 286 -4.04 -17.67 0.65
N VAL A 287 -4.34 -16.56 -0.03
CA VAL A 287 -5.39 -15.63 0.38
C VAL A 287 -6.78 -16.11 -0.03
N ASP A 288 -7.73 -16.11 0.89
CA ASP A 288 -9.13 -16.51 0.68
C ASP A 288 -10.07 -15.32 0.59
N LEU A 289 -9.85 -14.24 1.38
CA LEU A 289 -10.57 -12.97 1.31
C LEU A 289 -9.58 -11.81 1.25
N LEU A 290 -9.99 -10.72 0.62
CA LEU A 290 -9.21 -9.49 0.50
C LEU A 290 -10.04 -8.29 0.93
N LEU A 291 -9.61 -7.62 2.01
CA LEU A 291 -10.07 -6.28 2.37
C LEU A 291 -9.13 -5.25 1.73
N THR A 292 -9.68 -4.30 0.98
CA THR A 292 -8.87 -3.29 0.27
C THR A 292 -9.63 -1.98 0.10
N ASN A 293 -8.97 -0.93 -0.40
CA ASN A 293 -9.61 0.30 -0.86
C ASN A 293 -9.99 0.20 -2.33
N PHE A 294 -10.70 1.20 -2.84
CA PHE A 294 -10.90 1.38 -4.28
C PHE A 294 -9.62 1.94 -4.93
N HIS A 295 -9.29 1.44 -6.11
CA HIS A 295 -8.04 1.73 -6.82
C HIS A 295 -8.27 2.56 -8.08
N LEU A 296 -7.21 3.23 -8.55
CA LEU A 296 -7.22 4.05 -9.78
C LEU A 296 -7.56 3.24 -11.03
N PRO A 297 -8.21 3.87 -12.01
CA PRO A 297 -8.24 3.35 -13.37
C PRO A 297 -6.82 3.04 -13.88
N GLN A 298 -6.69 1.99 -14.67
CA GLN A 298 -5.45 1.58 -15.31
C GLN A 298 -4.28 1.32 -14.34
N SER A 299 -4.58 0.96 -13.07
CA SER A 299 -3.56 0.65 -12.07
C SER A 299 -3.30 -0.85 -11.94
N THR A 300 -2.08 -1.20 -11.53
CA THR A 300 -1.72 -2.59 -11.19
C THR A 300 -2.56 -3.15 -10.06
N LEU A 301 -3.08 -2.29 -9.17
CA LEU A 301 -3.93 -2.70 -8.06
C LEU A 301 -5.35 -3.05 -8.53
N LEU A 302 -5.89 -2.33 -9.51
CA LEU A 302 -7.17 -2.71 -10.14
C LEU A 302 -7.04 -4.08 -10.86
N MET A 303 -5.87 -4.34 -11.47
CA MET A 303 -5.59 -5.65 -12.08
C MET A 303 -5.54 -6.77 -11.04
N LEU A 304 -4.93 -6.52 -9.85
CA LEU A 304 -4.87 -7.48 -8.76
C LEU A 304 -6.26 -7.84 -8.23
N VAL A 305 -7.10 -6.84 -7.93
CA VAL A 305 -8.47 -7.11 -7.44
C VAL A 305 -9.32 -7.79 -8.51
N SER A 306 -9.11 -7.46 -9.79
CA SER A 306 -9.75 -8.14 -10.92
C SER A 306 -9.31 -9.59 -11.05
N ALA A 307 -8.04 -9.90 -10.76
CA ALA A 307 -7.56 -11.28 -10.69
C ALA A 307 -8.18 -12.04 -9.51
N PHE A 308 -8.46 -11.35 -8.40
CA PHE A 308 -8.96 -11.97 -7.17
C PHE A 308 -10.45 -12.32 -7.25
N ALA A 309 -11.30 -11.36 -7.56
CA ALA A 309 -12.77 -11.52 -7.54
C ALA A 309 -13.42 -11.68 -8.94
N GLY A 310 -12.58 -11.73 -9.98
CA GLY A 310 -13.04 -11.81 -11.37
C GLY A 310 -13.19 -10.43 -12.03
N TYR A 311 -12.67 -10.32 -13.26
CA TYR A 311 -12.62 -9.05 -13.99
C TYR A 311 -14.02 -8.41 -14.16
N GLU A 312 -15.02 -9.15 -14.65
CA GLU A 312 -16.37 -8.64 -14.88
C GLU A 312 -17.05 -8.20 -13.57
N ASN A 313 -16.85 -8.95 -12.49
CA ASN A 313 -17.38 -8.62 -11.17
C ASN A 313 -16.79 -7.30 -10.66
N ILE A 314 -15.48 -7.14 -10.77
CA ILE A 314 -14.78 -5.93 -10.32
C ILE A 314 -15.19 -4.72 -11.16
N MET A 315 -15.21 -4.82 -12.47
CA MET A 315 -15.62 -3.69 -13.33
C MET A 315 -17.07 -3.27 -13.08
N ARG A 316 -17.97 -4.22 -12.76
CA ARG A 316 -19.33 -3.92 -12.33
C ARG A 316 -19.37 -3.27 -10.95
N ALA A 317 -18.57 -3.78 -9.98
CA ALA A 317 -18.47 -3.22 -8.63
C ALA A 317 -17.96 -1.78 -8.65
N TYR A 318 -16.99 -1.47 -9.51
CA TYR A 318 -16.45 -0.11 -9.63
C TYR A 318 -17.45 0.87 -10.26
N ARG A 319 -18.19 0.45 -11.29
CA ARG A 319 -19.32 1.26 -11.83
C ARG A 319 -20.37 1.52 -10.75
N HIS A 320 -20.78 0.48 -10.01
CA HIS A 320 -21.71 0.62 -8.89
C HIS A 320 -21.16 1.59 -7.82
N ALA A 321 -19.88 1.49 -7.46
CA ALA A 321 -19.25 2.37 -6.46
C ALA A 321 -19.27 3.84 -6.92
N VAL A 322 -19.01 4.13 -8.19
CA VAL A 322 -19.11 5.48 -8.75
C VAL A 322 -20.56 5.99 -8.70
N GLU A 323 -21.53 5.19 -9.17
CA GLU A 323 -22.96 5.51 -9.13
C GLU A 323 -23.48 5.78 -7.71
N GLN A 324 -23.03 4.98 -6.75
CA GLN A 324 -23.39 5.11 -5.33
C GLN A 324 -22.52 6.10 -4.57
N ARG A 325 -21.62 6.82 -5.28
CA ARG A 325 -20.75 7.86 -4.75
C ARG A 325 -19.90 7.38 -3.56
N TYR A 326 -19.28 6.23 -3.67
CA TYR A 326 -18.23 5.80 -2.76
C TYR A 326 -17.04 6.73 -2.87
N ARG A 327 -16.27 6.82 -1.79
CA ARG A 327 -15.01 7.55 -1.74
C ARG A 327 -13.87 6.65 -2.17
N PHE A 328 -12.95 7.18 -2.97
CA PHE A 328 -11.88 6.41 -3.59
C PHE A 328 -10.52 6.72 -2.96
N PHE A 329 -9.58 5.78 -3.09
CA PHE A 329 -8.18 5.82 -2.69
C PHE A 329 -7.90 5.75 -1.19
N SER A 330 -6.71 6.30 -0.77
CA SER A 330 -6.10 6.10 0.54
C SER A 330 -7.04 6.41 1.71
N TYR A 331 -7.78 7.51 1.61
CA TYR A 331 -8.74 7.95 2.63
C TYR A 331 -10.19 7.62 2.24
N GLY A 332 -10.37 6.83 1.20
CA GLY A 332 -11.67 6.42 0.70
C GLY A 332 -12.30 5.29 1.51
N ASP A 333 -13.31 4.68 0.90
CA ASP A 333 -14.09 3.58 1.46
C ASP A 333 -13.41 2.23 1.20
N ALA A 334 -13.92 1.17 1.84
CA ALA A 334 -13.38 -0.18 1.76
C ALA A 334 -14.12 -1.06 0.75
N MET A 335 -13.45 -2.12 0.32
CA MET A 335 -14.04 -3.27 -0.37
C MET A 335 -13.66 -4.54 0.38
N LEU A 336 -14.61 -5.45 0.58
CA LEU A 336 -14.33 -6.84 0.95
C LEU A 336 -14.61 -7.72 -0.24
N LEU A 337 -13.59 -8.43 -0.71
CA LEU A 337 -13.64 -9.29 -1.89
C LEU A 337 -13.52 -10.76 -1.47
N GLU A 338 -14.41 -11.59 -1.96
CA GLU A 338 -14.27 -13.03 -1.96
C GLU A 338 -13.67 -13.52 -3.28
N ARG A 339 -12.97 -14.66 -3.24
CA ARG A 339 -12.34 -15.19 -4.47
C ARG A 339 -13.36 -15.52 -5.53
N GLY A 340 -13.04 -15.18 -6.78
CA GLY A 340 -13.75 -15.65 -7.95
C GLY A 340 -13.73 -17.19 -8.07
N ALA A 341 -14.69 -17.74 -8.78
CA ALA A 341 -14.67 -19.16 -9.13
C ALA A 341 -13.38 -19.49 -9.90
N LYS A 342 -12.82 -20.68 -9.62
CA LYS A 342 -11.59 -21.17 -10.29
C LYS A 342 -11.84 -21.47 -11.74
#